data_4dc2c5b1878dd36566f57baea83de8fa
#
_entry.id   4dc2c5b1878dd36566f57baea83de8fa
#
_cell.length_a   1.000
_cell.length_b   1.000
_cell.length_c   1.000
_cell.angle_alpha   90.00
_cell.angle_beta   90.00
_cell.angle_gamma   90.00
#
_symmetry.space_group_name_H-M   'P 1'
#
loop_
_entity.id
_entity.type
_entity.pdbx_description
1 polymer ?
#
loop_
_entity_poly.entity_id
_entity_poly.type
_entity_poly.pdbx_seq_one_letter_code
_entity_poly.pdbx_strand_id
1 'polypeptide(L)'
;MASKDWNNMLSGRLYHAQDSELVAARLRARRLVFRYNQSAPENESLRRELARELFGQMGEGCYLEPPLRCDYGSNIRLGDRVYANFNLVVLDCAAVTIGNDVLIGPNVGIYTAGHPVDPGLRRQGLEFALPITIEDGVWIGGHAVIAPGVRIGRNSVIGAGSVVTKDTPANVVAVGNPCRVVRPVTEKDREVWDTGENGEGPLSHGPKANSPG
;
A
#
# COMPACT_ATOMS: atom_id res chain seq x y z
N MET A 1 -26.17 14.65 5.93
CA MET A 1 -24.87 15.38 5.76
C MET A 1 -23.84 14.60 6.55
N ALA A 2 -22.63 14.47 6.04
CA ALA A 2 -21.54 13.81 6.78
C ALA A 2 -21.20 14.55 8.08
N SER A 3 -20.81 13.83 9.13
CA SER A 3 -20.46 14.40 10.43
C SER A 3 -19.28 15.38 10.35
N LYS A 4 -19.11 16.20 11.37
CA LYS A 4 -17.97 17.11 11.47
C LYS A 4 -16.65 16.34 11.48
N ASP A 5 -16.58 15.24 12.23
CA ASP A 5 -15.38 14.44 12.36
C ASP A 5 -15.06 13.67 11.07
N TRP A 6 -16.10 13.21 10.32
CA TRP A 6 -15.89 12.68 8.96
C TRP A 6 -15.21 13.71 8.03
N ASN A 7 -15.74 14.94 7.99
CA ASN A 7 -15.19 16.01 7.16
C ASN A 7 -13.77 16.42 7.61
N ASN A 8 -13.52 16.46 8.92
CA ASN A 8 -12.21 16.75 9.47
C ASN A 8 -11.19 15.68 9.10
N MET A 9 -11.54 14.40 9.26
CA MET A 9 -10.71 13.25 8.89
C MET A 9 -10.24 13.35 7.43
N LEU A 10 -11.19 13.54 6.49
CA LEU A 10 -10.86 13.60 5.06
C LEU A 10 -10.09 14.87 4.65
N SER A 11 -10.11 15.93 5.46
CA SER A 11 -9.43 17.19 5.18
C SER A 11 -8.11 17.38 5.94
N GLY A 12 -7.59 16.32 6.60
CA GLY A 12 -6.32 16.36 7.33
C GLY A 12 -6.37 17.13 8.66
N ARG A 13 -7.57 17.45 9.14
CA ARG A 13 -7.76 18.11 10.44
C ARG A 13 -7.92 17.07 11.56
N LEU A 14 -7.73 17.53 12.79
CA LEU A 14 -7.96 16.67 13.97
C LEU A 14 -9.44 16.27 14.06
N TYR A 15 -9.66 14.99 14.32
CA TYR A 15 -10.97 14.37 14.43
C TYR A 15 -11.01 13.34 15.57
N HIS A 16 -12.21 12.99 16.02
CA HIS A 16 -12.44 11.91 16.96
C HIS A 16 -12.83 10.64 16.22
N ALA A 17 -11.97 9.62 16.26
CA ALA A 17 -12.21 8.34 15.59
C ALA A 17 -13.43 7.57 16.14
N GLN A 18 -13.94 7.94 17.32
CA GLN A 18 -15.13 7.33 17.92
C GLN A 18 -16.44 8.03 17.54
N ASP A 19 -16.42 8.99 16.61
CA ASP A 19 -17.64 9.52 16.01
C ASP A 19 -18.52 8.40 15.48
N SER A 20 -19.83 8.49 15.69
CA SER A 20 -20.77 7.40 15.41
C SER A 20 -20.82 7.02 13.92
N GLU A 21 -20.69 8.00 13.01
CA GLU A 21 -20.67 7.76 11.57
C GLU A 21 -19.37 7.01 11.16
N LEU A 22 -18.22 7.43 11.70
CA LEU A 22 -16.96 6.76 11.48
C LEU A 22 -16.96 5.32 12.02
N VAL A 23 -17.52 5.09 13.20
CA VAL A 23 -17.68 3.74 13.77
C VAL A 23 -18.55 2.86 12.90
N ALA A 24 -19.68 3.38 12.43
CA ALA A 24 -20.60 2.64 11.55
C ALA A 24 -19.93 2.27 10.22
N ALA A 25 -19.20 3.20 9.61
CA ALA A 25 -18.47 2.96 8.37
C ALA A 25 -17.36 1.90 8.53
N ARG A 26 -16.57 1.96 9.60
CA ARG A 26 -15.58 0.92 9.91
C ARG A 26 -16.21 -0.45 10.13
N LEU A 27 -17.35 -0.49 10.81
CA LEU A 27 -18.06 -1.76 11.02
C LEU A 27 -18.55 -2.36 9.69
N ARG A 28 -19.04 -1.53 8.76
CA ARG A 28 -19.40 -1.96 7.40
C ARG A 28 -18.18 -2.58 6.69
N ALA A 29 -17.07 -1.87 6.67
CA ALA A 29 -15.83 -2.34 6.04
C ALA A 29 -15.34 -3.66 6.66
N ARG A 30 -15.34 -3.78 7.98
CA ARG A 30 -14.93 -4.99 8.70
C ARG A 30 -15.79 -6.21 8.33
N ARG A 31 -17.09 -6.03 8.10
CA ARG A 31 -17.98 -7.12 7.65
C ARG A 31 -17.61 -7.60 6.24
N LEU A 32 -17.32 -6.68 5.32
CA LEU A 32 -16.88 -7.01 3.96
C LEU A 32 -15.52 -7.69 3.97
N VAL A 33 -14.56 -7.15 4.71
CA VAL A 33 -13.21 -7.70 4.90
C VAL A 33 -13.29 -9.11 5.51
N PHE A 34 -14.16 -9.34 6.48
CA PHE A 34 -14.35 -10.67 7.05
C PHE A 34 -14.83 -11.67 5.98
N ARG A 35 -15.87 -11.32 5.21
CA ARG A 35 -16.37 -12.17 4.12
C ARG A 35 -15.30 -12.42 3.05
N TYR A 36 -14.55 -11.38 2.68
CA TYR A 36 -13.46 -11.48 1.73
C TYR A 36 -12.39 -12.48 2.19
N ASN A 37 -11.91 -12.32 3.41
CA ASN A 37 -10.82 -13.13 3.98
C ASN A 37 -11.22 -14.58 4.25
N GLN A 38 -12.51 -14.87 4.39
CA GLN A 38 -13.06 -16.22 4.58
C GLN A 38 -13.52 -16.88 3.27
N SER A 39 -13.37 -16.20 2.13
CA SER A 39 -13.76 -16.77 0.84
C SER A 39 -12.86 -17.94 0.44
N ALA A 40 -13.46 -18.96 -0.16
CA ALA A 40 -12.72 -20.09 -0.69
C ALA A 40 -11.72 -19.64 -1.79
N PRO A 41 -10.53 -20.25 -1.88
CA PRO A 41 -9.52 -19.86 -2.86
C PRO A 41 -10.03 -19.86 -4.30
N GLU A 42 -10.89 -20.78 -4.64
CA GLU A 42 -11.46 -20.95 -5.99
C GLU A 42 -12.52 -19.90 -6.34
N ASN A 43 -13.03 -19.16 -5.35
CA ASN A 43 -14.14 -18.22 -5.56
C ASN A 43 -13.66 -16.79 -5.84
N GLU A 44 -12.89 -16.64 -6.93
CA GLU A 44 -12.37 -15.32 -7.36
C GLU A 44 -13.47 -14.34 -7.73
N SER A 45 -14.61 -14.81 -8.26
CA SER A 45 -15.74 -13.95 -8.61
C SER A 45 -16.33 -13.26 -7.39
N LEU A 46 -16.53 -14.01 -6.30
CA LEU A 46 -16.99 -13.45 -5.02
C LEU A 46 -15.98 -12.45 -4.44
N ARG A 47 -14.69 -12.76 -4.50
CA ARG A 47 -13.64 -11.82 -4.03
C ARG A 47 -13.67 -10.52 -4.79
N ARG A 48 -13.81 -10.59 -6.11
CA ARG A 48 -13.90 -9.38 -6.97
C ARG A 48 -15.13 -8.56 -6.64
N GLU A 49 -16.28 -9.20 -6.43
CA GLU A 49 -17.53 -8.54 -6.03
C GLU A 49 -17.35 -7.82 -4.67
N LEU A 50 -16.86 -8.54 -3.66
CA LEU A 50 -16.64 -7.99 -2.31
C LEU A 50 -15.63 -6.85 -2.30
N ALA A 51 -14.56 -6.94 -3.11
CA ALA A 51 -13.57 -5.88 -3.24
C ALA A 51 -14.17 -4.63 -3.91
N ARG A 52 -14.98 -4.80 -4.97
CA ARG A 52 -15.70 -3.68 -5.61
C ARG A 52 -16.72 -3.02 -4.68
N GLU A 53 -17.35 -3.79 -3.79
CA GLU A 53 -18.26 -3.23 -2.78
C GLU A 53 -17.48 -2.51 -1.66
N LEU A 54 -16.27 -2.98 -1.33
CA LEU A 54 -15.44 -2.44 -0.25
C LEU A 54 -14.75 -1.16 -0.66
N PHE A 55 -14.07 -1.15 -1.83
CA PHE A 55 -13.23 -0.04 -2.25
C PHE A 55 -14.03 1.10 -2.90
N GLY A 56 -13.54 2.33 -2.70
CA GLY A 56 -14.14 3.51 -3.33
C GLY A 56 -14.02 3.50 -4.85
N GLN A 57 -12.97 2.87 -5.38
CA GLN A 57 -12.76 2.60 -6.79
C GLN A 57 -11.83 1.39 -6.97
N MET A 58 -12.11 0.55 -7.96
CA MET A 58 -11.24 -0.57 -8.32
C MET A 58 -11.26 -0.75 -9.84
N GLY A 59 -10.08 -0.65 -10.45
CA GLY A 59 -9.86 -0.89 -11.88
C GLY A 59 -9.96 -2.36 -12.26
N GLU A 60 -9.73 -2.64 -13.53
CA GLU A 60 -9.80 -4.01 -14.06
C GLU A 60 -8.49 -4.78 -13.82
N GLY A 61 -8.58 -6.10 -13.73
CA GLY A 61 -7.41 -6.97 -13.57
C GLY A 61 -6.74 -6.90 -12.20
N CYS A 62 -7.36 -6.26 -11.21
CA CYS A 62 -6.81 -6.21 -9.85
C CYS A 62 -6.99 -7.55 -9.14
N TYR A 63 -5.98 -7.94 -8.36
CA TYR A 63 -6.01 -9.12 -7.51
C TYR A 63 -5.32 -8.86 -6.17
N LEU A 64 -6.03 -9.10 -5.08
CA LEU A 64 -5.49 -8.93 -3.73
C LEU A 64 -5.57 -10.27 -2.99
N GLU A 65 -4.43 -10.74 -2.51
CA GLU A 65 -4.38 -11.97 -1.72
C GLU A 65 -4.98 -11.76 -0.32
N PRO A 66 -5.88 -12.63 0.13
CA PRO A 66 -6.32 -12.61 1.52
C PRO A 66 -5.22 -13.17 2.45
N PRO A 67 -5.19 -12.76 3.74
CA PRO A 67 -6.07 -11.75 4.30
C PRO A 67 -5.61 -10.32 3.98
N LEU A 68 -6.57 -9.41 3.80
CA LEU A 68 -6.34 -7.97 3.78
C LEU A 68 -7.07 -7.30 4.94
N ARG A 69 -6.65 -6.07 5.29
CA ARG A 69 -7.31 -5.25 6.30
C ARG A 69 -7.34 -3.79 5.88
N CYS A 70 -8.45 -3.11 6.17
CA CYS A 70 -8.56 -1.66 6.02
C CYS A 70 -9.51 -1.09 7.08
N ASP A 71 -9.54 0.23 7.23
CA ASP A 71 -10.46 0.91 8.13
C ASP A 71 -11.84 1.11 7.47
N TYR A 72 -11.88 1.73 6.31
CA TYR A 72 -13.13 2.10 5.63
C TYR A 72 -13.29 1.43 4.27
N GLY A 73 -12.19 1.18 3.56
CA GLY A 73 -12.17 0.72 2.17
C GLY A 73 -12.62 1.79 1.18
N SER A 74 -13.65 2.57 1.53
CA SER A 74 -14.21 3.61 0.66
C SER A 74 -13.24 4.73 0.27
N ASN A 75 -12.16 4.90 1.01
CA ASN A 75 -11.12 5.89 0.72
C ASN A 75 -9.97 5.32 -0.11
N ILE A 76 -10.02 4.04 -0.46
CA ILE A 76 -9.02 3.37 -1.30
C ILE A 76 -9.47 3.40 -2.75
N ARG A 77 -8.61 3.85 -3.65
CA ARG A 77 -8.79 3.86 -5.09
C ARG A 77 -7.67 3.09 -5.76
N LEU A 78 -8.01 2.05 -6.50
CA LEU A 78 -7.08 1.22 -7.25
C LEU A 78 -7.25 1.50 -8.74
N GLY A 79 -6.15 1.68 -9.45
CA GLY A 79 -6.08 1.65 -10.90
C GLY A 79 -6.23 0.24 -11.45
N ASP A 80 -5.81 0.01 -12.68
CA ASP A 80 -5.88 -1.29 -13.34
C ASP A 80 -4.67 -2.17 -12.97
N ARG A 81 -4.89 -3.50 -12.96
CA ARG A 81 -3.83 -4.52 -12.79
C ARG A 81 -2.97 -4.35 -11.53
N VAL A 82 -3.59 -3.87 -10.47
CA VAL A 82 -2.94 -3.82 -9.15
C VAL A 82 -2.91 -5.22 -8.56
N TYR A 83 -1.71 -5.69 -8.20
CA TYR A 83 -1.54 -6.92 -7.44
C TYR A 83 -1.07 -6.61 -6.01
N ALA A 84 -1.74 -7.17 -5.01
CA ALA A 84 -1.30 -7.12 -3.63
C ALA A 84 -1.18 -8.53 -3.06
N ASN A 85 -0.03 -8.80 -2.46
CA ASN A 85 0.26 -10.07 -1.79
C ASN A 85 -0.35 -10.11 -0.38
N PHE A 86 -0.18 -11.23 0.32
CA PHE A 86 -0.80 -11.52 1.63
C PHE A 86 -0.55 -10.46 2.69
N ASN A 87 -1.54 -10.27 3.57
CA ASN A 87 -1.46 -9.42 4.75
C ASN A 87 -1.26 -7.92 4.43
N LEU A 88 -1.83 -7.42 3.32
CA LEU A 88 -1.89 -5.98 3.09
C LEU A 88 -2.75 -5.32 4.18
N VAL A 89 -2.21 -4.26 4.80
CA VAL A 89 -2.93 -3.42 5.78
C VAL A 89 -2.97 -1.99 5.28
N VAL A 90 -4.18 -1.44 5.11
CA VAL A 90 -4.38 -0.05 4.70
C VAL A 90 -5.23 0.68 5.73
N LEU A 91 -4.64 1.62 6.47
CA LEU A 91 -5.40 2.52 7.35
C LEU A 91 -5.84 3.73 6.53
N ASP A 92 -6.99 3.62 5.89
CA ASP A 92 -7.50 4.57 4.91
C ASP A 92 -8.41 5.65 5.54
N CYS A 93 -7.93 6.28 6.61
CA CYS A 93 -8.60 7.44 7.20
C CYS A 93 -8.54 8.68 6.29
N ALA A 94 -7.56 8.79 5.40
CA ALA A 94 -7.54 9.70 4.27
C ALA A 94 -7.44 8.91 2.95
N ALA A 95 -7.52 9.62 1.81
CA ALA A 95 -7.46 8.99 0.51
C ALA A 95 -6.14 8.21 0.30
N VAL A 96 -6.25 6.97 -0.16
CA VAL A 96 -5.15 6.14 -0.66
C VAL A 96 -5.40 5.91 -2.14
N THR A 97 -4.56 6.50 -2.98
CA THR A 97 -4.65 6.34 -4.45
C THR A 97 -3.48 5.48 -4.91
N ILE A 98 -3.80 4.38 -5.56
CA ILE A 98 -2.84 3.42 -6.12
C ILE A 98 -3.07 3.38 -7.63
N GLY A 99 -2.04 3.69 -8.41
CA GLY A 99 -2.07 3.75 -9.87
C GLY A 99 -2.19 2.38 -10.53
N ASN A 100 -1.94 2.35 -11.83
CA ASN A 100 -1.99 1.14 -12.64
C ASN A 100 -0.69 0.32 -12.49
N ASP A 101 -0.79 -1.00 -12.71
CA ASP A 101 0.38 -1.90 -12.76
C ASP A 101 1.24 -1.88 -11.49
N VAL A 102 0.64 -1.61 -10.33
CA VAL A 102 1.34 -1.57 -9.05
C VAL A 102 1.41 -2.97 -8.44
N LEU A 103 2.62 -3.34 -8.00
CA LEU A 103 2.89 -4.60 -7.31
C LEU A 103 3.20 -4.33 -5.84
N ILE A 104 2.47 -5.00 -4.94
CA ILE A 104 2.62 -4.85 -3.49
C ILE A 104 2.98 -6.20 -2.88
N GLY A 105 4.14 -6.28 -2.24
CA GLY A 105 4.64 -7.47 -1.55
C GLY A 105 3.86 -7.80 -0.27
N PRO A 106 4.14 -8.94 0.36
CA PRO A 106 3.44 -9.37 1.57
C PRO A 106 3.75 -8.48 2.77
N ASN A 107 2.78 -8.38 3.69
CA ASN A 107 2.91 -7.64 4.95
C ASN A 107 3.22 -6.14 4.76
N VAL A 108 2.81 -5.54 3.67
CA VAL A 108 2.96 -4.09 3.46
C VAL A 108 1.91 -3.34 4.28
N GLY A 109 2.35 -2.25 4.92
CA GLY A 109 1.50 -1.31 5.65
C GLY A 109 1.41 0.04 4.94
N ILE A 110 0.20 0.53 4.67
CA ILE A 110 -0.07 1.84 4.09
C ILE A 110 -0.92 2.61 5.10
N TYR A 111 -0.32 3.58 5.78
CA TYR A 111 -0.95 4.21 6.93
C TYR A 111 -1.15 5.70 6.69
N THR A 112 -2.40 6.12 6.46
CA THR A 112 -2.74 7.54 6.33
C THR A 112 -2.94 8.20 7.69
N ALA A 113 -3.26 7.42 8.72
CA ALA A 113 -3.61 7.89 10.06
C ALA A 113 -2.38 8.10 10.95
N GLY A 114 -2.49 9.08 11.83
CA GLY A 114 -1.52 9.35 12.89
C GLY A 114 -2.17 10.04 14.09
N HIS A 115 -1.41 10.10 15.19
CA HIS A 115 -1.81 10.81 16.39
C HIS A 115 -0.95 12.05 16.60
N PRO A 116 -1.49 13.13 17.21
CA PRO A 116 -0.68 14.26 17.64
C PRO A 116 0.49 13.83 18.52
N VAL A 117 1.67 14.40 18.29
CA VAL A 117 2.85 14.15 19.12
C VAL A 117 2.63 14.67 20.54
N ASP A 118 1.86 15.77 20.69
CA ASP A 118 1.47 16.29 21.98
C ASP A 118 0.66 15.25 22.79
N PRO A 119 1.10 14.88 24.00
CA PRO A 119 0.43 13.85 24.78
C PRO A 119 -0.94 14.31 25.33
N GLY A 120 -1.16 15.60 25.48
CA GLY A 120 -2.45 16.15 25.92
C GLY A 120 -3.53 15.97 24.87
N LEU A 121 -3.24 16.30 23.62
CA LEU A 121 -4.13 16.08 22.49
C LEU A 121 -4.36 14.58 22.22
N ARG A 122 -3.30 13.77 22.32
CA ARG A 122 -3.40 12.34 22.11
C ARG A 122 -4.29 11.65 23.16
N ARG A 123 -4.22 12.06 24.43
CA ARG A 123 -5.13 11.56 25.48
C ARG A 123 -6.58 11.91 25.26
N GLN A 124 -6.88 12.95 24.49
CA GLN A 124 -8.26 13.30 24.10
C GLN A 124 -8.80 12.37 22.99
N GLY A 125 -8.01 11.42 22.51
CA GLY A 125 -8.42 10.50 21.43
C GLY A 125 -8.44 11.16 20.05
N LEU A 126 -7.71 12.27 19.89
CA LEU A 126 -7.60 12.95 18.59
C LEU A 126 -6.64 12.24 17.67
N GLU A 127 -7.03 12.18 16.40
CA GLU A 127 -6.25 11.65 15.28
C GLU A 127 -6.19 12.68 14.15
N PHE A 128 -5.26 12.50 13.23
CA PHE A 128 -5.22 13.16 11.93
C PHE A 128 -4.97 12.13 10.84
N ALA A 129 -5.26 12.47 9.59
CA ALA A 129 -4.93 11.61 8.46
C ALA A 129 -4.44 12.44 7.27
N LEU A 130 -3.41 11.94 6.57
CA LEU A 130 -2.86 12.57 5.38
C LEU A 130 -2.90 11.58 4.20
N PRO A 131 -3.29 12.03 2.99
CA PRO A 131 -3.45 11.15 1.85
C PRO A 131 -2.13 10.54 1.39
N ILE A 132 -2.19 9.33 0.84
CA ILE A 132 -1.04 8.64 0.25
C ILE A 132 -1.32 8.42 -1.23
N THR A 133 -0.30 8.66 -2.07
CA THR A 133 -0.36 8.41 -3.51
C THR A 133 0.78 7.49 -3.92
N ILE A 134 0.44 6.37 -4.55
CA ILE A 134 1.36 5.42 -5.17
C ILE A 134 1.08 5.47 -6.67
N GLU A 135 2.03 5.95 -7.45
CA GLU A 135 1.84 6.14 -8.89
C GLU A 135 1.98 4.83 -9.68
N ASP A 136 1.75 4.91 -11.00
CA ASP A 136 1.77 3.75 -11.89
C ASP A 136 3.13 3.02 -11.88
N GLY A 137 3.07 1.70 -12.05
CA GLY A 137 4.24 0.84 -12.21
C GLY A 137 5.14 0.72 -10.96
N VAL A 138 4.70 1.17 -9.80
CA VAL A 138 5.48 1.07 -8.55
C VAL A 138 5.51 -0.38 -8.06
N TRP A 139 6.69 -0.83 -7.63
CA TRP A 139 6.85 -2.08 -6.88
C TRP A 139 7.22 -1.81 -5.43
N ILE A 140 6.42 -2.29 -4.49
CA ILE A 140 6.65 -2.19 -3.04
C ILE A 140 7.03 -3.57 -2.52
N GLY A 141 8.26 -3.70 -2.04
CA GLY A 141 8.79 -4.92 -1.41
C GLY A 141 8.07 -5.25 -0.10
N GLY A 142 8.06 -6.53 0.25
CA GLY A 142 7.40 -7.02 1.45
C GLY A 142 7.87 -6.34 2.74
N HIS A 143 6.97 -6.24 3.72
CA HIS A 143 7.22 -5.58 5.02
C HIS A 143 7.55 -4.08 4.93
N ALA A 144 7.35 -3.42 3.80
CA ALA A 144 7.50 -1.97 3.72
C ALA A 144 6.33 -1.27 4.43
N VAL A 145 6.64 -0.10 5.00
CA VAL A 145 5.66 0.79 5.65
C VAL A 145 5.67 2.12 4.93
N ILE A 146 4.48 2.58 4.51
CA ILE A 146 4.28 3.90 3.90
C ILE A 146 3.59 4.81 4.92
N ALA A 147 4.29 5.88 5.30
CA ALA A 147 3.82 6.83 6.32
C ALA A 147 2.80 7.84 5.76
N PRO A 148 2.03 8.52 6.63
CA PRO A 148 1.03 9.50 6.22
C PRO A 148 1.61 10.61 5.32
N GLY A 149 0.86 10.98 4.28
CA GLY A 149 1.19 12.10 3.39
C GLY A 149 2.22 11.81 2.31
N VAL A 150 2.70 10.57 2.20
CA VAL A 150 3.76 10.19 1.25
C VAL A 150 3.22 10.00 -0.16
N ARG A 151 4.01 10.48 -1.14
CA ARG A 151 3.86 10.14 -2.57
C ARG A 151 5.04 9.31 -3.05
N ILE A 152 4.75 8.19 -3.72
CA ILE A 152 5.75 7.35 -4.39
C ILE A 152 5.59 7.54 -5.89
N GLY A 153 6.63 8.09 -6.54
CA GLY A 153 6.65 8.39 -7.97
C GLY A 153 6.68 7.12 -8.83
N ARG A 154 6.14 7.25 -10.04
CA ARG A 154 5.95 6.15 -10.99
C ARG A 154 7.22 5.34 -11.22
N ASN A 155 7.02 4.04 -11.55
CA ASN A 155 8.07 3.09 -11.89
C ASN A 155 9.17 2.94 -10.83
N SER A 156 8.93 3.40 -9.60
CA SER A 156 9.93 3.27 -8.52
C SER A 156 9.78 1.95 -7.80
N VAL A 157 10.88 1.51 -7.22
CA VAL A 157 10.97 0.29 -6.42
C VAL A 157 11.26 0.69 -4.98
N ILE A 158 10.41 0.25 -4.06
CA ILE A 158 10.64 0.34 -2.62
C ILE A 158 11.12 -1.01 -2.13
N GLY A 159 12.35 -1.10 -1.65
CA GLY A 159 12.92 -2.35 -1.16
C GLY A 159 12.20 -2.88 0.08
N ALA A 160 12.28 -4.21 0.26
CA ALA A 160 11.64 -4.88 1.39
C ALA A 160 12.11 -4.33 2.75
N GLY A 161 11.21 -4.26 3.74
CA GLY A 161 11.48 -3.75 5.09
C GLY A 161 11.70 -2.24 5.17
N SER A 162 11.45 -1.48 4.11
CA SER A 162 11.64 -0.02 4.09
C SER A 162 10.55 0.71 4.86
N VAL A 163 10.92 1.84 5.49
CA VAL A 163 9.97 2.78 6.10
C VAL A 163 10.01 4.10 5.35
N VAL A 164 9.01 4.32 4.49
CA VAL A 164 8.92 5.50 3.60
C VAL A 164 8.24 6.62 4.36
N THR A 165 9.01 7.63 4.74
CA THR A 165 8.55 8.79 5.54
C THR A 165 8.59 10.10 4.77
N LYS A 166 9.03 10.08 3.50
CA LYS A 166 9.10 11.23 2.60
C LYS A 166 8.79 10.78 1.19
N ASP A 167 8.39 11.73 0.36
CA ASP A 167 8.15 11.49 -1.06
C ASP A 167 9.35 10.84 -1.74
N THR A 168 9.05 9.90 -2.63
CA THR A 168 10.04 9.21 -3.45
C THR A 168 9.87 9.66 -4.90
N PRO A 169 10.94 10.12 -5.57
CA PRO A 169 10.88 10.50 -6.99
C PRO A 169 10.48 9.32 -7.89
N ALA A 170 10.11 9.62 -9.13
CA ALA A 170 9.86 8.60 -10.14
C ALA A 170 11.15 7.92 -10.60
N ASN A 171 11.04 6.67 -11.08
CA ASN A 171 12.11 5.88 -11.71
C ASN A 171 13.36 5.71 -10.81
N VAL A 172 13.17 5.41 -9.54
CA VAL A 172 14.27 5.17 -8.59
C VAL A 172 14.08 3.86 -7.83
N VAL A 173 15.19 3.35 -7.30
CA VAL A 173 15.22 2.32 -6.25
C VAL A 173 15.48 3.03 -4.92
N ALA A 174 14.59 2.82 -3.95
CA ALA A 174 14.71 3.40 -2.61
C ALA A 174 14.57 2.30 -1.56
N VAL A 175 15.40 2.33 -0.52
CA VAL A 175 15.44 1.28 0.51
C VAL A 175 15.75 1.82 1.90
N GLY A 176 15.46 1.04 2.91
CA GLY A 176 15.94 1.22 4.28
C GLY A 176 14.95 1.88 5.23
N ASN A 177 15.38 2.06 6.47
CA ASN A 177 14.64 2.73 7.54
C ASN A 177 15.54 3.78 8.22
N PRO A 178 15.27 5.09 7.99
CA PRO A 178 14.27 5.62 7.06
C PRO A 178 14.65 5.37 5.59
N CYS A 179 13.65 5.20 4.72
CA CYS A 179 13.84 4.93 3.30
C CYS A 179 14.58 6.07 2.58
N ARG A 180 15.55 5.73 1.75
CA ARG A 180 16.35 6.67 0.94
C ARG A 180 16.52 6.13 -0.48
N VAL A 181 16.54 7.06 -1.44
CA VAL A 181 16.92 6.74 -2.82
C VAL A 181 18.38 6.29 -2.84
N VAL A 182 18.62 5.13 -3.42
CA VAL A 182 19.97 4.55 -3.56
C VAL A 182 20.50 4.65 -4.98
N ARG A 183 19.61 4.61 -5.98
CA ARG A 183 19.98 4.77 -7.39
C ARG A 183 18.75 5.00 -8.29
N PRO A 184 18.93 5.52 -9.50
CA PRO A 184 17.88 5.49 -10.53
C PRO A 184 17.64 4.06 -11.03
N VAL A 185 16.44 3.82 -11.57
CA VAL A 185 16.14 2.68 -12.46
C VAL A 185 16.71 3.00 -13.84
N THR A 186 17.43 2.08 -14.46
CA THR A 186 18.14 2.27 -15.74
C THR A 186 17.89 1.10 -16.68
N GLU A 187 18.30 1.22 -17.95
CA GLU A 187 18.20 0.12 -18.92
C GLU A 187 18.99 -1.12 -18.51
N LYS A 188 20.06 -0.96 -17.73
CA LYS A 188 20.82 -2.10 -17.17
C LYS A 188 19.94 -3.02 -16.32
N ASP A 189 18.91 -2.47 -15.65
CA ASP A 189 17.96 -3.28 -14.87
C ASP A 189 17.13 -4.19 -15.78
N ARG A 190 16.91 -3.82 -17.05
CA ARG A 190 16.29 -4.65 -18.07
C ARG A 190 17.27 -5.68 -18.65
N GLU A 191 18.47 -5.24 -19.00
CA GLU A 191 19.50 -6.08 -19.61
C GLU A 191 19.86 -7.32 -18.76
N VAL A 192 19.85 -7.16 -17.45
CA VAL A 192 20.08 -8.27 -16.50
C VAL A 192 19.09 -9.44 -16.71
N TRP A 193 17.87 -9.14 -17.19
CA TRP A 193 16.81 -10.12 -17.40
C TRP A 193 16.55 -10.43 -18.87
N ASP A 194 17.23 -9.72 -19.80
CA ASP A 194 17.14 -9.95 -21.24
C ASP A 194 18.06 -11.12 -21.63
N THR A 195 17.65 -12.31 -21.25
CA THR A 195 18.49 -13.53 -21.32
C THR A 195 18.43 -14.24 -22.66
N GLY A 196 17.97 -13.59 -23.74
CA GLY A 196 17.82 -14.24 -25.02
C GLY A 196 16.94 -15.49 -24.97
N GLU A 197 16.91 -16.29 -26.04
CA GLU A 197 16.03 -17.47 -26.17
C GLU A 197 16.30 -18.61 -25.17
N ASN A 198 17.35 -18.55 -24.34
CA ASN A 198 17.76 -19.62 -23.43
C ASN A 198 17.37 -19.45 -21.97
N GLY A 199 16.72 -18.34 -21.58
CA GLY A 199 16.09 -18.19 -20.27
C GLY A 199 17.00 -18.26 -19.03
N GLU A 200 18.32 -18.08 -19.17
CA GLU A 200 19.24 -18.09 -18.03
C GLU A 200 19.19 -16.75 -17.29
N GLY A 201 18.48 -16.68 -16.16
CA GLY A 201 18.41 -15.50 -15.32
C GLY A 201 19.71 -15.19 -14.57
N PRO A 202 19.83 -14.01 -13.93
CA PRO A 202 21.05 -13.55 -13.25
C PRO A 202 21.55 -14.46 -12.12
N LEU A 203 20.78 -15.44 -11.70
CA LEU A 203 21.18 -16.43 -10.69
C LEU A 203 21.94 -17.62 -11.26
N SER A 204 22.13 -17.73 -12.57
CA SER A 204 22.99 -18.78 -13.19
C SER A 204 24.47 -18.60 -12.86
N HIS A 205 24.87 -17.43 -12.37
CA HIS A 205 26.20 -17.15 -11.88
C HIS A 205 26.15 -17.05 -10.34
N GLY A 206 26.22 -18.20 -9.67
CA GLY A 206 26.41 -18.27 -8.23
C GLY A 206 27.62 -17.42 -7.80
N PRO A 207 27.66 -16.94 -6.53
CA PRO A 207 28.80 -16.17 -6.05
C PRO A 207 30.09 -16.96 -6.34
N LYS A 208 31.00 -16.33 -7.10
CA LYS A 208 32.33 -16.90 -7.30
C LYS A 208 32.92 -17.17 -5.92
N ALA A 209 33.12 -18.44 -5.58
CA ALA A 209 33.82 -18.80 -4.37
C ALA A 209 35.19 -18.11 -4.44
N ASN A 210 35.45 -17.22 -3.49
CA ASN A 210 36.78 -16.66 -3.30
C ASN A 210 37.69 -17.83 -2.96
N SER A 211 38.53 -18.19 -3.89
CA SER A 211 39.64 -19.13 -3.62
C SER A 211 40.55 -18.47 -2.59
N PRO A 212 40.86 -19.15 -1.46
CA PRO A 212 41.85 -18.62 -0.53
C PRO A 212 43.20 -18.61 -1.22
N GLY A 213 43.81 -17.41 -1.33
CA GLY A 213 45.23 -17.24 -1.66
C GLY A 213 46.07 -17.34 -0.40
#